data_08154333c2b4be884ae7f09ab79c9e37
#
_entry.id   08154333c2b4be884ae7f09ab79c9e37
#
_cell.length_a   1.000
_cell.length_b   1.000
_cell.length_c   1.000
_cell.angle_alpha   90.00
_cell.angle_beta   90.00
_cell.angle_gamma   90.00
#
_symmetry.space_group_name_H-M   'P 1'
#
loop_
_entity.id
_entity.type
_entity.pdbx_description
1 polymer ?
#
loop_
_entity_poly.entity_id
_entity_poly.type
_entity_poly.pdbx_seq_one_letter_code
_entity_poly.pdbx_strand_id
1 'polypeptide(L)'
;MTAQHYEIIISRKHELVSVPGITIHELSRLCECHLSVAKRLFSIGLIEPLSAGTTPLFDRSAVVRARKALRLKRDLGLNFDAVALVM
;
A
#
# COMPACT_ATOMS: atom_id res chain seq x y z
N MET A 1 14.53 0.91 14.66
CA MET A 1 13.18 1.46 14.86
C MET A 1 12.14 0.37 14.71
N THR A 2 11.24 0.29 15.65
CA THR A 2 10.23 -0.75 15.65
C THR A 2 9.14 -0.42 14.64
N ALA A 3 8.70 -1.41 13.87
CA ALA A 3 7.58 -1.25 12.97
C ALA A 3 6.31 -0.99 13.78
N GLN A 4 5.50 -0.06 13.31
CA GLN A 4 4.24 0.26 13.95
C GLN A 4 3.11 -0.52 13.29
N HIS A 5 2.44 -1.33 14.09
CA HIS A 5 1.30 -2.11 13.63
C HIS A 5 0.04 -1.54 14.27
N TYR A 6 -0.97 -1.40 13.44
CA TYR A 6 -2.28 -0.95 13.87
C TYR A 6 -3.30 -2.04 13.59
N GLU A 7 -4.28 -2.13 14.47
CA GLU A 7 -5.37 -3.06 14.27
C GLU A 7 -6.54 -2.31 13.67
N ILE A 8 -7.13 -2.89 12.63
CA ILE A 8 -8.29 -2.35 11.94
C ILE A 8 -9.46 -3.25 12.24
N ILE A 9 -10.55 -2.63 12.67
CA ILE A 9 -11.78 -3.37 12.95
C ILE A 9 -12.69 -3.25 11.75
N ILE A 10 -13.00 -4.39 11.15
CA ILE A 10 -13.84 -4.47 9.97
C ILE A 10 -15.12 -5.18 10.33
N SER A 11 -16.25 -4.56 9.99
CA SER A 11 -17.54 -5.21 10.13
C SER A 11 -17.76 -6.16 8.96
N ARG A 12 -17.98 -7.43 9.26
CA ARG A 12 -18.17 -8.46 8.25
C ARG A 12 -19.27 -9.40 8.71
N LYS A 13 -20.41 -9.39 8.00
CA LYS A 13 -21.57 -10.25 8.34
C LYS A 13 -21.96 -10.11 9.80
N HIS A 14 -22.08 -8.89 10.31
CA HIS A 14 -22.43 -8.59 11.69
C HIS A 14 -21.35 -8.93 12.72
N GLU A 15 -20.17 -9.36 12.26
CA GLU A 15 -19.03 -9.59 13.14
C GLU A 15 -17.99 -8.48 12.93
N LEU A 16 -17.31 -8.13 14.02
CA LEU A 16 -16.18 -7.21 13.96
C LEU A 16 -14.90 -8.05 13.94
N VAL A 17 -14.13 -7.90 12.88
CA VAL A 17 -12.87 -8.61 12.70
C VAL A 17 -11.73 -7.61 12.79
N SER A 18 -10.77 -7.89 13.66
CA SER A 18 -9.56 -7.09 13.78
C SER A 18 -8.51 -7.65 12.83
N VAL A 19 -7.94 -6.79 11.97
CA VAL A 19 -6.88 -7.16 11.04
C VAL A 19 -5.70 -6.22 11.22
N PRO A 20 -4.46 -6.72 11.07
CA PRO A 20 -3.29 -5.84 11.16
C PRO A 20 -3.24 -4.90 9.97
N GLY A 21 -2.89 -3.65 10.26
CA GLY A 21 -2.68 -2.64 9.24
C GLY A 21 -1.29 -2.04 9.37
N ILE A 22 -0.74 -1.60 8.24
CA ILE A 22 0.56 -0.94 8.20
C ILE A 22 0.40 0.47 7.65
N THR A 23 1.24 1.39 8.12
CA THR A 23 1.25 2.77 7.63
C THR A 23 1.97 2.84 6.28
N ILE A 24 1.77 3.96 5.57
CA ILE A 24 2.47 4.18 4.31
C ILE A 24 3.98 4.25 4.51
N HIS A 25 4.44 4.72 5.67
CA HIS A 25 5.87 4.74 6.00
C HIS A 25 6.43 3.33 6.08
N GLU A 26 5.73 2.45 6.77
CA GLU A 26 6.15 1.06 6.86
C GLU A 26 6.08 0.36 5.52
N LEU A 27 5.04 0.66 4.73
CA LEU A 27 4.90 0.11 3.38
C LEU A 27 6.11 0.52 2.51
N SER A 28 6.52 1.79 2.58
CA SER A 28 7.68 2.25 1.81
C SER A 28 8.95 1.50 2.20
N ARG A 29 9.12 1.21 3.48
CA ARG A 29 10.28 0.45 3.96
C ARG A 29 10.24 -1.00 3.50
N LEU A 30 9.08 -1.63 3.56
CA LEU A 30 8.93 -3.01 3.10
C LEU A 30 9.15 -3.13 1.59
N CYS A 31 8.83 -2.10 0.83
CA CYS A 31 9.05 -2.06 -0.61
C CYS A 31 10.43 -1.51 -0.99
N GLU A 32 11.22 -1.11 -0.02
CA GLU A 32 12.55 -0.54 -0.22
C GLU A 32 12.51 0.64 -1.20
N CYS A 33 11.54 1.53 -1.02
CA CYS A 33 11.40 2.72 -1.84
C CYS A 33 11.24 3.96 -0.96
N HIS A 34 11.42 5.13 -1.57
CA HIS A 34 11.21 6.38 -0.88
C HIS A 34 9.75 6.56 -0.52
N LEU A 35 9.50 7.25 0.60
CA LEU A 35 8.15 7.56 1.02
C LEU A 35 7.38 8.32 -0.06
N SER A 36 8.05 9.23 -0.78
CA SER A 36 7.43 9.98 -1.87
C SER A 36 6.92 9.04 -2.98
N VAL A 37 7.62 7.95 -3.23
CA VAL A 37 7.22 6.94 -4.22
C VAL A 37 5.98 6.21 -3.73
N ALA A 38 5.96 5.79 -2.45
CA ALA A 38 4.80 5.13 -1.87
C ALA A 38 3.57 6.04 -1.90
N LYS A 39 3.75 7.32 -1.59
CA LYS A 39 2.66 8.29 -1.66
C LYS A 39 2.15 8.47 -3.09
N ARG A 40 3.03 8.41 -4.07
CA ARG A 40 2.65 8.47 -5.47
C ARG A 40 1.80 7.26 -5.86
N LEU A 41 2.22 6.06 -5.46
CA LEU A 41 1.45 4.83 -5.72
C LEU A 41 0.05 4.92 -5.14
N PHE A 42 -0.07 5.49 -3.95
CA PHE A 42 -1.35 5.70 -3.31
C PHE A 42 -2.19 6.73 -4.08
N SER A 43 -1.59 7.85 -4.45
CA SER A 43 -2.32 8.95 -5.11
C SER A 43 -2.87 8.55 -6.48
N ILE A 44 -2.20 7.67 -7.21
CA ILE A 44 -2.67 7.21 -8.53
C ILE A 44 -3.52 5.94 -8.45
N GLY A 45 -3.79 5.45 -7.24
CA GLY A 45 -4.69 4.32 -7.05
C GLY A 45 -4.08 2.94 -7.27
N LEU A 46 -2.74 2.84 -7.36
CA LEU A 46 -2.07 1.54 -7.49
C LEU A 46 -2.14 0.73 -6.20
N ILE A 47 -2.19 1.39 -5.07
CA ILE A 47 -2.42 0.77 -3.77
C ILE A 47 -3.62 1.44 -3.12
N GLU A 48 -4.42 0.66 -2.41
CA GLU A 48 -5.61 1.16 -1.75
C GLU A 48 -5.54 0.87 -0.25
N PRO A 49 -5.98 1.81 0.59
CA PRO A 49 -6.00 1.59 2.03
C PRO A 49 -7.15 0.68 2.44
N LEU A 50 -6.97 -0.01 3.55
CA LEU A 50 -8.02 -0.83 4.14
C LEU A 50 -9.16 0.01 4.71
N SER A 51 -8.83 1.22 5.16
CA SER A 51 -9.83 2.12 5.76
C SER A 51 -9.57 3.54 5.31
N ALA A 52 -10.66 4.28 5.09
CA ALA A 52 -10.60 5.71 4.87
C ALA A 52 -10.46 6.41 6.22
N GLY A 53 -9.52 7.33 6.34
CA GLY A 53 -9.30 8.07 7.56
C GLY A 53 -8.15 9.03 7.40
N THR A 54 -7.81 9.74 8.47
CA THR A 54 -6.71 10.69 8.46
C THR A 54 -5.36 10.00 8.29
N THR A 55 -5.25 8.77 8.78
CA THR A 55 -4.04 7.96 8.63
C THR A 55 -4.41 6.70 7.85
N PRO A 56 -4.11 6.64 6.54
CA PRO A 56 -4.42 5.44 5.77
C PRO A 56 -3.57 4.26 6.23
N LEU A 57 -4.21 3.11 6.36
CA LEU A 57 -3.57 1.86 6.73
C LEU A 57 -3.74 0.87 5.59
N PHE A 58 -2.70 0.09 5.35
CA PHE A 58 -2.64 -0.83 4.22
C PHE A 58 -2.47 -2.26 4.72
N ASP A 59 -2.80 -3.22 3.89
CA ASP A 59 -2.59 -4.62 4.19
C ASP A 59 -1.45 -5.20 3.35
N ARG A 60 -1.26 -6.50 3.49
CA ARG A 60 -0.21 -7.21 2.77
C ARG A 60 -0.40 -7.13 1.25
N SER A 61 -1.64 -7.11 0.78
CA SER A 61 -1.90 -7.05 -0.66
C SER A 61 -1.40 -5.75 -1.27
N ALA A 62 -1.46 -4.65 -0.52
CA ALA A 62 -0.90 -3.37 -0.97
C ALA A 62 0.61 -3.46 -1.14
N VAL A 63 1.31 -4.15 -0.23
CA VAL A 63 2.75 -4.36 -0.35
C VAL A 63 3.08 -5.15 -1.61
N VAL A 64 2.34 -6.23 -1.86
CA VAL A 64 2.54 -7.06 -3.05
C VAL A 64 2.34 -6.25 -4.33
N ARG A 65 1.26 -5.47 -4.38
CA ARG A 65 0.97 -4.62 -5.55
C ARG A 65 2.04 -3.54 -5.74
N ALA A 66 2.47 -2.92 -4.65
CA ALA A 66 3.51 -1.89 -4.71
C ALA A 66 4.83 -2.47 -5.25
N ARG A 67 5.22 -3.64 -4.77
CA ARG A 67 6.44 -4.30 -5.23
C ARG A 67 6.35 -4.67 -6.71
N LYS A 68 5.19 -5.15 -7.14
CA LYS A 68 4.95 -5.47 -8.55
C LYS A 68 5.03 -4.23 -9.42
N ALA A 69 4.43 -3.12 -8.97
CA ALA A 69 4.46 -1.86 -9.71
C ALA A 69 5.90 -1.35 -9.88
N LEU A 70 6.68 -1.40 -8.80
CA LEU A 70 8.06 -0.96 -8.83
C LEU A 70 8.91 -1.82 -9.77
N ARG A 71 8.65 -3.12 -9.78
CA ARG A 71 9.34 -4.05 -10.67
C ARG A 71 9.01 -3.77 -12.14
N LEU A 72 7.73 -3.56 -12.45
CA LEU A 72 7.31 -3.26 -13.81
C LEU A 72 7.91 -1.93 -14.29
N LYS A 73 7.93 -0.93 -13.41
CA LYS A 73 8.53 0.36 -13.74
C LYS A 73 10.01 0.18 -14.10
N ARG A 74 10.75 -0.56 -13.30
CA ARG A 74 12.17 -0.77 -13.50
C ARG A 74 12.45 -1.62 -14.74
N ASP A 75 11.73 -2.74 -14.89
CA ASP A 75 12.03 -3.73 -15.93
C ASP A 75 11.58 -3.26 -17.32
N LEU A 76 10.48 -2.50 -17.38
CA LEU A 76 9.91 -2.04 -18.65
C LEU A 76 10.23 -0.56 -18.94
N GLY A 77 10.86 0.13 -18.00
CA GLY A 77 11.17 1.55 -18.17
C GLY A 77 9.94 2.44 -18.21
N LEU A 78 8.84 2.00 -17.62
CA LEU A 78 7.58 2.74 -17.63
C LEU A 78 7.54 3.77 -16.50
N ASN A 79 6.76 4.85 -16.71
CA ASN A 79 6.40 5.71 -15.59
C ASN A 79 5.22 5.08 -14.83
N PHE A 80 4.90 5.64 -13.66
CA PHE A 80 3.84 5.05 -12.83
C PHE A 80 2.47 5.11 -13.48
N ASP A 81 2.18 6.15 -14.27
CA ASP A 81 0.90 6.24 -14.96
C ASP A 81 0.74 5.11 -15.97
N ALA A 82 1.82 4.79 -16.69
CA ALA A 82 1.82 3.67 -17.61
C ALA A 82 1.71 2.33 -16.89
N VAL A 83 2.38 2.19 -15.73
CA VAL A 83 2.27 0.97 -14.91
C VAL A 83 0.82 0.77 -14.47
N ALA A 84 0.12 1.84 -14.10
CA ALA A 84 -1.27 1.75 -13.69
C ALA A 84 -2.17 1.20 -14.80
N LEU A 85 -1.85 1.48 -16.06
CA LEU A 85 -2.61 0.96 -17.19
C LEU A 85 -2.34 -0.53 -17.44
N VAL A 86 -1.15 -1.01 -17.07
CA VAL A 86 -0.76 -2.41 -17.26
C VAL A 86 -1.28 -3.30 -16.14
N MET A 87 -1.40 -2.76 -14.95
CA MET A 87 -1.92 -3.49 -13.79
C MET A 87 -3.42 -3.43 -13.74
#